data_5eeac947d21d177bb0364670ada485f1
#
_entry.id   5eeac947d21d177bb0364670ada485f1
#
_cell.length_a   1.000
_cell.length_b   1.000
_cell.length_c   1.000
_cell.angle_alpha   90.00
_cell.angle_beta   90.00
_cell.angle_gamma   90.00
#
_symmetry.space_group_name_H-M   'P 1'
#
loop_
_entity.id
_entity.type
_entity.pdbx_description
1 polymer ?
#
loop_
_entity_poly.entity_id
_entity_poly.type
_entity_poly.pdbx_seq_one_letter_code
_entity_poly.pdbx_strand_id
1 'polypeptide(L)'
;CEAAAEQFMQENPGVQITVQGGGSGQGITQIAQGAVQIGNSDVFAESKLKDSSDISKIADNKVCIVGMGPIVNADVTIDDIKLEDLKKIFTGEIANWSEVGGANAPITVINRASGSGTRATFEDVVLAGTKVPDSFKPQEQDSSGTAAKMVASTPGAISYVAFSYYDSSFKA
;
A
#
# COMPACT_ATOMS: atom_id res chain seq x y z
N CYS A 1 5.07 7.77 -11.65
CA CYS A 1 4.33 8.85 -12.34
C CYS A 1 5.26 9.97 -12.80
N GLU A 2 6.15 10.51 -11.93
CA GLU A 2 7.06 11.62 -12.28
C GLU A 2 7.89 11.33 -13.53
N ALA A 3 8.62 10.20 -13.56
CA ALA A 3 9.43 9.84 -14.72
C ALA A 3 8.63 9.75 -16.04
N ALA A 4 7.40 9.22 -15.98
CA ALA A 4 6.53 9.17 -17.16
C ALA A 4 6.04 10.56 -17.57
N ALA A 5 5.77 11.45 -16.61
CA ALA A 5 5.41 12.84 -16.87
C ALA A 5 6.56 13.60 -17.50
N GLU A 6 7.78 13.43 -17.00
CA GLU A 6 8.99 14.05 -17.56
C GLU A 6 9.23 13.60 -19.00
N GLN A 7 9.16 12.30 -19.27
CA GLN A 7 9.31 11.77 -20.63
C GLN A 7 8.25 12.33 -21.57
N PHE A 8 6.98 12.34 -21.14
CA PHE A 8 5.88 12.84 -21.96
C PHE A 8 6.06 14.34 -22.30
N MET A 9 6.48 15.16 -21.32
CA MET A 9 6.76 16.58 -21.55
C MET A 9 7.94 16.81 -22.52
N GLN A 10 8.96 15.94 -22.49
CA GLN A 10 10.06 15.99 -23.46
C GLN A 10 9.61 15.69 -24.89
N GLU A 11 8.72 14.73 -25.05
CA GLU A 11 8.16 14.31 -26.35
C GLU A 11 7.07 15.27 -26.86
N ASN A 12 6.46 16.06 -25.98
CA ASN A 12 5.35 16.97 -26.28
C ASN A 12 5.65 18.40 -25.79
N PRO A 13 6.49 19.18 -26.52
CA PRO A 13 6.80 20.54 -26.14
C PRO A 13 5.57 21.43 -26.00
N GLY A 14 5.44 22.14 -24.89
CA GLY A 14 4.29 23.00 -24.56
C GLY A 14 3.26 22.35 -23.62
N VAL A 15 3.37 21.05 -23.34
CA VAL A 15 2.60 20.39 -22.28
C VAL A 15 3.32 20.54 -20.94
N GLN A 16 2.58 20.91 -19.89
CA GLN A 16 3.09 20.91 -18.51
C GLN A 16 2.28 19.94 -17.66
N ILE A 17 2.98 19.04 -16.96
CA ILE A 17 2.36 18.05 -16.04
C ILE A 17 2.93 18.28 -14.65
N THR A 18 2.03 18.51 -13.69
CA THR A 18 2.37 18.57 -12.27
C THR A 18 1.89 17.29 -11.60
N VAL A 19 2.80 16.58 -10.93
CA VAL A 19 2.48 15.37 -10.19
C VAL A 19 2.36 15.71 -8.70
N GLN A 20 1.24 15.32 -8.10
CA GLN A 20 0.99 15.46 -6.67
C GLN A 20 0.99 14.07 -6.01
N GLY A 21 1.69 13.93 -4.89
CA GLY A 21 1.66 12.72 -4.08
C GLY A 21 0.32 12.55 -3.36
N GLY A 22 -0.02 11.29 -3.05
CA GLY A 22 -1.22 10.93 -2.31
C GLY A 22 -1.54 9.45 -2.49
N GLY A 23 -2.52 8.94 -1.74
CA GLY A 23 -3.02 7.58 -1.92
C GLY A 23 -4.16 7.53 -2.95
N SER A 24 -4.57 6.31 -3.31
CA SER A 24 -5.66 6.07 -4.28
C SER A 24 -6.96 6.81 -3.95
N GLY A 25 -7.31 6.92 -2.66
CA GLY A 25 -8.49 7.66 -2.23
C GLY A 25 -8.42 9.15 -2.58
N GLN A 26 -7.24 9.77 -2.48
CA GLN A 26 -7.05 11.17 -2.87
C GLN A 26 -7.14 11.34 -4.38
N GLY A 27 -6.48 10.46 -5.15
CA GLY A 27 -6.54 10.49 -6.62
C GLY A 27 -7.97 10.38 -7.14
N ILE A 28 -8.73 9.41 -6.62
CA ILE A 28 -10.14 9.20 -6.98
C ILE A 28 -11.01 10.40 -6.59
N THR A 29 -10.85 10.93 -5.39
CA THR A 29 -11.65 12.07 -4.92
C THR A 29 -11.36 13.32 -5.77
N GLN A 30 -10.10 13.62 -6.03
CA GLN A 30 -9.73 14.81 -6.81
C GLN A 30 -10.18 14.75 -8.27
N ILE A 31 -10.10 13.57 -8.91
CA ILE A 31 -10.61 13.43 -10.29
C ILE A 31 -12.13 13.55 -10.34
N ALA A 32 -12.86 12.99 -9.39
CA ALA A 32 -14.32 13.11 -9.31
C ALA A 32 -14.77 14.57 -9.09
N GLN A 33 -13.98 15.36 -8.36
CA GLN A 33 -14.21 16.79 -8.14
C GLN A 33 -13.74 17.68 -9.30
N GLY A 34 -13.08 17.11 -10.32
CA GLY A 34 -12.49 17.88 -11.42
C GLY A 34 -11.27 18.72 -11.03
N ALA A 35 -10.69 18.46 -9.87
CA ALA A 35 -9.51 19.17 -9.38
C ALA A 35 -8.21 18.76 -10.10
N VAL A 36 -8.18 17.55 -10.66
CA VAL A 36 -7.10 17.02 -11.49
C VAL A 36 -7.66 16.39 -12.77
N GLN A 37 -6.81 16.24 -13.79
CA GLN A 37 -7.19 15.60 -15.06
C GLN A 37 -6.93 14.09 -15.06
N ILE A 38 -6.01 13.62 -14.22
CA ILE A 38 -5.68 12.21 -14.07
C ILE A 38 -5.57 11.88 -12.57
N GLY A 39 -6.33 10.90 -12.10
CA GLY A 39 -6.25 10.33 -10.77
C GLY A 39 -5.63 8.93 -10.85
N ASN A 40 -4.46 8.71 -10.23
CA ASN A 40 -3.86 7.38 -10.17
C ASN A 40 -4.40 6.61 -8.97
N SER A 41 -4.70 5.32 -9.18
CA SER A 41 -5.25 4.46 -8.14
C SER A 41 -4.84 2.99 -8.33
N ASP A 42 -4.64 2.28 -7.22
CA ASP A 42 -4.45 0.81 -7.19
C ASP A 42 -5.79 0.07 -7.09
N VAL A 43 -6.89 0.79 -6.93
CA VAL A 43 -8.24 0.23 -6.80
C VAL A 43 -9.20 0.95 -7.76
N PHE A 44 -10.28 0.28 -8.15
CA PHE A 44 -11.32 0.90 -8.98
C PHE A 44 -12.03 2.04 -8.25
N ALA A 45 -12.47 3.04 -9.00
CA ALA A 45 -13.15 4.22 -8.46
C ALA A 45 -14.40 3.86 -7.63
N GLU A 46 -15.14 2.85 -8.05
CA GLU A 46 -16.33 2.32 -7.36
C GLU A 46 -16.07 1.85 -5.94
N SER A 47 -14.84 1.44 -5.63
CA SER A 47 -14.48 1.02 -4.27
C SER A 47 -14.39 2.17 -3.27
N LYS A 48 -14.27 3.40 -3.74
CA LYS A 48 -14.07 4.61 -2.93
C LYS A 48 -15.21 5.63 -3.09
N LEU A 49 -15.82 5.71 -4.25
CA LEU A 49 -16.96 6.61 -4.51
C LEU A 49 -18.26 5.86 -4.22
N LYS A 50 -19.07 6.44 -3.36
CA LYS A 50 -20.39 5.88 -3.00
C LYS A 50 -21.51 6.42 -3.88
N ASP A 51 -21.30 7.58 -4.49
CA ASP A 51 -22.29 8.25 -5.35
C ASP A 51 -22.07 7.85 -6.81
N SER A 52 -23.09 7.23 -7.40
CA SER A 52 -23.08 6.83 -8.81
C SER A 52 -22.96 8.03 -9.75
N SER A 53 -23.40 9.21 -9.33
CA SER A 53 -23.27 10.44 -10.11
C SER A 53 -21.83 10.90 -10.28
N ASP A 54 -20.99 10.63 -9.30
CA ASP A 54 -19.55 10.93 -9.39
C ASP A 54 -18.78 9.90 -10.21
N ILE A 55 -19.16 8.64 -10.12
CA ILE A 55 -18.59 7.56 -10.94
C ILE A 55 -18.84 7.83 -12.43
N SER A 56 -20.03 8.31 -12.80
CA SER A 56 -20.40 8.59 -14.20
C SER A 56 -19.60 9.72 -14.85
N LYS A 57 -18.90 10.55 -14.06
CA LYS A 57 -18.09 11.68 -14.55
C LYS A 57 -16.66 11.30 -14.92
N ILE A 58 -16.21 10.11 -14.55
CA ILE A 58 -14.83 9.66 -14.72
C ILE A 58 -14.76 8.40 -15.57
N ALA A 59 -13.63 8.21 -16.24
CA ALA A 59 -13.31 6.97 -16.95
C ALA A 59 -12.24 6.21 -16.15
N ASP A 60 -12.54 4.96 -15.83
CA ASP A 60 -11.61 4.08 -15.13
C ASP A 60 -10.81 3.27 -16.17
N ASN A 61 -9.53 3.59 -16.32
CA ASN A 61 -8.65 2.98 -17.30
C ASN A 61 -7.62 2.09 -16.63
N LYS A 62 -7.71 0.79 -16.85
CA LYS A 62 -6.72 -0.18 -16.39
C LYS A 62 -5.43 -0.08 -17.20
N VAL A 63 -4.36 0.43 -16.60
CA VAL A 63 -3.06 0.65 -17.27
C VAL A 63 -2.07 -0.47 -17.02
N CYS A 64 -2.12 -1.17 -15.87
CA CYS A 64 -1.24 -2.28 -15.54
C CYS A 64 -1.84 -3.17 -14.45
N ILE A 65 -1.19 -4.31 -14.22
CA ILE A 65 -1.44 -5.18 -13.06
C ILE A 65 -0.24 -5.01 -12.12
N VAL A 66 -0.50 -4.78 -10.85
CA VAL A 66 0.52 -4.62 -9.81
C VAL A 66 0.44 -5.80 -8.85
N GLY A 67 1.55 -6.53 -8.71
CA GLY A 67 1.72 -7.49 -7.64
C GLY A 67 2.21 -6.82 -6.36
N MET A 68 1.78 -7.31 -5.21
CA MET A 68 2.26 -6.87 -3.89
C MET A 68 2.50 -8.06 -2.98
N GLY A 69 3.35 -7.87 -1.99
CA GLY A 69 3.62 -8.88 -0.98
C GLY A 69 4.14 -8.26 0.32
N PRO A 70 4.23 -9.09 1.36
CA PRO A 70 4.83 -8.68 2.62
C PRO A 70 6.32 -8.40 2.45
N ILE A 71 6.82 -7.48 3.26
CA ILE A 71 8.25 -7.19 3.43
C ILE A 71 8.56 -7.17 4.92
N VAL A 72 9.72 -7.70 5.30
CA VAL A 72 10.17 -7.74 6.69
C VAL A 72 11.58 -7.18 6.82
N ASN A 73 11.92 -6.69 8.01
CA ASN A 73 13.30 -6.27 8.30
C ASN A 73 14.28 -7.43 8.06
N ALA A 74 15.50 -7.11 7.65
CA ALA A 74 16.54 -8.11 7.34
C ALA A 74 16.93 -9.01 8.53
N ASP A 75 16.64 -8.59 9.77
CA ASP A 75 16.89 -9.38 10.98
C ASP A 75 15.84 -10.48 11.23
N VAL A 76 14.70 -10.44 10.53
CA VAL A 76 13.67 -11.47 10.65
C VAL A 76 14.13 -12.77 10.00
N THR A 77 14.09 -13.87 10.77
CA THR A 77 14.73 -15.14 10.41
C THR A 77 13.85 -16.11 9.65
N ILE A 78 12.54 -15.83 9.50
CA ILE A 78 11.65 -16.67 8.69
C ILE A 78 11.82 -16.38 7.21
N ASP A 79 11.65 -17.41 6.37
CA ASP A 79 11.74 -17.32 4.91
C ASP A 79 10.38 -17.49 4.22
N ASP A 80 9.36 -17.87 4.97
CA ASP A 80 8.00 -18.04 4.48
C ASP A 80 7.00 -17.72 5.60
N ILE A 81 5.80 -17.27 5.24
CA ILE A 81 4.71 -16.98 6.16
C ILE A 81 3.37 -17.42 5.57
N LYS A 82 2.60 -18.18 6.33
CA LYS A 82 1.26 -18.58 5.93
C LYS A 82 0.32 -17.37 5.93
N LEU A 83 -0.61 -17.36 4.99
CA LEU A 83 -1.61 -16.28 4.87
C LEU A 83 -2.40 -16.09 6.18
N GLU A 84 -2.73 -17.18 6.89
CA GLU A 84 -3.43 -17.10 8.17
C GLU A 84 -2.60 -16.45 9.27
N ASP A 85 -1.28 -16.72 9.31
CA ASP A 85 -0.40 -16.11 10.28
C ASP A 85 -0.17 -14.63 9.96
N LEU A 86 0.00 -14.30 8.67
CA LEU A 86 0.04 -12.92 8.22
C LEU A 86 -1.21 -12.14 8.65
N LYS A 87 -2.40 -12.73 8.48
CA LYS A 87 -3.66 -12.16 8.95
C LYS A 87 -3.65 -11.90 10.45
N LYS A 88 -3.22 -12.87 11.27
CA LYS A 88 -3.15 -12.74 12.72
C LYS A 88 -2.15 -11.68 13.17
N ILE A 89 -1.04 -11.52 12.47
CA ILE A 89 -0.10 -10.44 12.71
C ILE A 89 -0.77 -9.07 12.48
N PHE A 90 -1.48 -8.92 11.36
CA PHE A 90 -2.13 -7.65 11.01
C PHE A 90 -3.45 -7.40 11.75
N THR A 91 -3.93 -8.35 12.53
CA THR A 91 -5.02 -8.16 13.52
C THR A 91 -4.50 -8.00 14.95
N GLY A 92 -3.20 -8.18 15.19
CA GLY A 92 -2.57 -8.08 16.51
C GLY A 92 -2.73 -9.31 17.39
N GLU A 93 -3.19 -10.44 16.83
CA GLU A 93 -3.30 -11.72 17.55
C GLU A 93 -1.94 -12.39 17.74
N ILE A 94 -1.03 -12.25 16.77
CA ILE A 94 0.37 -12.69 16.83
C ILE A 94 1.24 -11.44 16.97
N ALA A 95 2.06 -11.38 18.02
CA ALA A 95 2.88 -10.22 18.35
C ALA A 95 4.38 -10.55 18.48
N ASN A 96 4.75 -11.83 18.33
CA ASN A 96 6.14 -12.27 18.44
C ASN A 96 6.48 -13.22 17.29
N TRP A 97 7.66 -13.04 16.68
CA TRP A 97 8.12 -13.88 15.57
C TRP A 97 8.27 -15.35 15.93
N SER A 98 8.51 -15.68 17.20
CA SER A 98 8.59 -17.07 17.68
C SER A 98 7.29 -17.85 17.51
N GLU A 99 6.14 -17.16 17.43
CA GLU A 99 4.84 -17.80 17.24
C GLU A 99 4.64 -18.32 15.81
N VAL A 100 5.46 -17.84 14.88
CA VAL A 100 5.45 -18.24 13.47
C VAL A 100 6.77 -18.92 13.03
N GLY A 101 7.55 -19.42 14.01
CA GLY A 101 8.79 -20.17 13.75
C GLY A 101 10.04 -19.30 13.59
N GLY A 102 9.97 -18.03 13.87
CA GLY A 102 11.11 -17.11 13.90
C GLY A 102 11.81 -17.03 15.25
N ALA A 103 12.71 -16.07 15.38
CA ALA A 103 13.39 -15.76 16.63
C ALA A 103 12.41 -15.19 17.68
N ASN A 104 12.77 -15.30 18.97
CA ASN A 104 11.99 -14.64 20.03
C ASN A 104 12.24 -13.13 20.01
N ALA A 105 11.49 -12.44 19.17
CA ALA A 105 11.55 -10.99 18.96
C ALA A 105 10.14 -10.43 18.71
N PRO A 106 9.83 -9.22 19.17
CA PRO A 106 8.52 -8.60 18.94
C PRO A 106 8.32 -8.27 17.47
N ILE A 107 7.06 -8.35 17.02
CA ILE A 107 6.66 -7.91 15.69
C ILE A 107 6.25 -6.44 15.73
N THR A 108 6.88 -5.61 14.91
CA THR A 108 6.47 -4.22 14.71
C THR A 108 5.70 -4.11 13.39
N VAL A 109 4.37 -3.98 13.47
CA VAL A 109 3.55 -3.83 12.28
C VAL A 109 3.55 -2.38 11.80
N ILE A 110 3.94 -2.19 10.54
CA ILE A 110 3.89 -0.91 9.82
C ILE A 110 2.79 -1.02 8.77
N ASN A 111 1.69 -0.33 9.00
CA ASN A 111 0.55 -0.33 8.09
C ASN A 111 0.58 0.88 7.15
N ARG A 112 -0.27 0.90 6.17
CA ARG A 112 -0.51 2.06 5.30
C ARG A 112 -1.71 2.86 5.82
N ALA A 113 -1.72 4.16 5.55
CA ALA A 113 -2.84 5.03 5.90
C ALA A 113 -4.16 4.56 5.23
N SER A 114 -5.30 4.87 5.85
CA SER A 114 -6.63 4.38 5.43
C SER A 114 -7.03 4.75 3.99
N GLY A 115 -6.45 5.83 3.44
CA GLY A 115 -6.65 6.24 2.04
C GLY A 115 -5.82 5.44 1.02
N SER A 116 -4.93 4.54 1.46
CA SER A 116 -4.06 3.76 0.58
C SER A 116 -4.85 2.71 -0.21
N GLY A 117 -4.66 2.68 -1.52
CA GLY A 117 -5.17 1.60 -2.37
C GLY A 117 -4.45 0.27 -2.12
N THR A 118 -3.13 0.31 -1.88
CA THR A 118 -2.33 -0.85 -1.49
C THR A 118 -2.87 -1.47 -0.20
N ARG A 119 -3.25 -0.65 0.80
CA ARG A 119 -3.91 -1.13 2.02
C ARG A 119 -5.27 -1.76 1.71
N ALA A 120 -6.08 -1.11 0.91
CA ALA A 120 -7.40 -1.64 0.57
C ALA A 120 -7.31 -3.03 -0.09
N THR A 121 -6.38 -3.21 -1.04
CA THR A 121 -6.13 -4.51 -1.68
C THR A 121 -5.60 -5.55 -0.69
N PHE A 122 -4.66 -5.15 0.19
CA PHE A 122 -4.13 -6.05 1.22
C PHE A 122 -5.23 -6.50 2.19
N GLU A 123 -6.06 -5.58 2.67
CA GLU A 123 -7.16 -5.89 3.57
C GLU A 123 -8.20 -6.79 2.92
N ASP A 124 -8.50 -6.58 1.65
CA ASP A 124 -9.45 -7.43 0.90
C ASP A 124 -8.94 -8.87 0.77
N VAL A 125 -7.68 -9.05 0.40
CA VAL A 125 -7.09 -10.37 0.13
C VAL A 125 -6.67 -11.08 1.43
N VAL A 126 -5.95 -10.38 2.33
CA VAL A 126 -5.36 -11.00 3.52
C VAL A 126 -6.34 -11.03 4.69
N LEU A 127 -6.98 -9.91 5.00
CA LEU A 127 -7.93 -9.87 6.10
C LEU A 127 -9.26 -10.51 5.72
N ALA A 128 -9.66 -10.44 4.43
CA ALA A 128 -10.86 -11.08 3.89
C ALA A 128 -12.11 -10.82 4.75
N GLY A 129 -12.33 -9.56 5.11
CA GLY A 129 -13.45 -9.13 5.94
C GLY A 129 -13.26 -9.31 7.45
N THR A 130 -12.11 -9.81 7.91
CA THR A 130 -11.81 -9.87 9.34
C THR A 130 -11.63 -8.48 9.92
N LYS A 131 -12.37 -8.18 10.96
CA LYS A 131 -12.31 -6.88 11.62
C LYS A 131 -11.02 -6.77 12.46
N VAL A 132 -10.26 -5.72 12.21
CA VAL A 132 -9.10 -5.36 13.06
C VAL A 132 -9.63 -4.77 14.37
N PRO A 133 -9.17 -5.25 15.55
CA PRO A 133 -9.59 -4.70 16.83
C PRO A 133 -9.20 -3.23 16.98
N ASP A 134 -10.09 -2.43 17.56
CA ASP A 134 -9.84 -1.00 17.80
C ASP A 134 -8.67 -0.74 18.76
N SER A 135 -8.29 -1.73 19.56
CA SER A 135 -7.12 -1.70 20.45
C SER A 135 -5.79 -1.87 19.71
N PHE A 136 -5.80 -2.47 18.52
CA PHE A 136 -4.60 -2.65 17.71
C PHE A 136 -4.29 -1.38 16.93
N LYS A 137 -3.16 -0.76 17.23
CA LYS A 137 -2.73 0.53 16.66
C LYS A 137 -1.34 0.41 16.04
N PRO A 138 -1.22 -0.19 14.84
CA PRO A 138 0.04 -0.24 14.13
C PRO A 138 0.49 1.17 13.72
N GLN A 139 1.79 1.34 13.47
CA GLN A 139 2.30 2.58 12.88
C GLN A 139 1.78 2.73 11.45
N GLU A 140 1.24 3.90 11.10
CA GLU A 140 0.72 4.14 9.75
C GLU A 140 1.66 5.01 8.91
N GLN A 141 1.78 4.69 7.62
CA GLN A 141 2.60 5.43 6.66
C GLN A 141 1.79 5.79 5.41
N ASP A 142 1.99 7.01 4.92
CA ASP A 142 1.24 7.55 3.78
C ASP A 142 1.70 6.97 2.44
N SER A 143 2.98 6.59 2.31
CA SER A 143 3.54 6.09 1.06
C SER A 143 4.20 4.72 1.21
N SER A 144 4.23 3.93 0.11
CA SER A 144 4.94 2.65 0.07
C SER A 144 6.44 2.82 0.29
N GLY A 145 7.03 3.89 -0.26
CA GLY A 145 8.46 4.16 -0.06
C GLY A 145 8.81 4.48 1.39
N THR A 146 7.94 5.19 2.13
CA THR A 146 8.14 5.45 3.56
C THR A 146 7.97 4.18 4.37
N ALA A 147 6.96 3.37 4.06
CA ALA A 147 6.74 2.07 4.71
C ALA A 147 7.95 1.14 4.53
N ALA A 148 8.49 1.01 3.30
CA ALA A 148 9.68 0.22 3.01
C ALA A 148 10.91 0.70 3.80
N LYS A 149 11.16 2.01 3.83
CA LYS A 149 12.26 2.60 4.61
C LYS A 149 12.13 2.33 6.11
N MET A 150 10.90 2.42 6.64
CA MET A 150 10.68 2.10 8.05
C MET A 150 10.90 0.62 8.35
N VAL A 151 10.45 -0.29 7.47
CA VAL A 151 10.76 -1.72 7.62
C VAL A 151 12.26 -1.94 7.64
N ALA A 152 13.00 -1.37 6.70
CA ALA A 152 14.46 -1.51 6.63
C ALA A 152 15.19 -1.01 7.89
N SER A 153 14.66 0.02 8.56
CA SER A 153 15.30 0.64 9.73
C SER A 153 14.77 0.19 11.09
N THR A 154 13.70 -0.62 11.13
CA THR A 154 13.04 -1.03 12.38
C THR A 154 13.20 -2.53 12.60
N PRO A 155 13.95 -2.98 13.63
CA PRO A 155 14.08 -4.38 13.95
C PRO A 155 12.74 -5.07 14.16
N GLY A 156 12.58 -6.29 13.62
CA GLY A 156 11.36 -7.07 13.72
C GLY A 156 10.16 -6.51 12.97
N ALA A 157 10.35 -5.50 12.11
CA ALA A 157 9.24 -4.87 11.40
C ALA A 157 8.70 -5.72 10.24
N ILE A 158 7.39 -5.58 10.00
CA ILE A 158 6.67 -6.12 8.85
C ILE A 158 5.77 -5.05 8.24
N SER A 159 5.68 -5.04 6.93
CA SER A 159 4.73 -4.24 6.13
C SER A 159 4.40 -4.98 4.84
N TYR A 160 3.78 -4.30 3.91
CA TYR A 160 3.50 -4.78 2.55
C TYR A 160 3.64 -3.63 1.56
N VAL A 161 4.20 -3.93 0.38
CA VAL A 161 4.39 -2.97 -0.71
C VAL A 161 4.24 -3.65 -2.06
N ALA A 162 4.08 -2.86 -3.11
CA ALA A 162 4.14 -3.36 -4.48
C ALA A 162 5.56 -3.85 -4.81
N PHE A 163 5.68 -4.87 -5.66
CA PHE A 163 6.97 -5.46 -6.05
C PHE A 163 7.95 -4.46 -6.67
N SER A 164 7.44 -3.35 -7.24
CA SER A 164 8.28 -2.25 -7.74
C SER A 164 9.09 -1.51 -6.67
N TYR A 165 8.78 -1.74 -5.38
CA TYR A 165 9.52 -1.18 -4.24
C TYR A 165 10.49 -2.18 -3.61
N TYR A 166 10.59 -3.41 -4.15
CA TYR A 166 11.50 -4.42 -3.61
C TYR A 166 12.94 -4.06 -3.93
N ASP A 167 13.77 -4.08 -2.90
CA ASP A 167 15.22 -3.87 -2.98
C ASP A 167 15.94 -4.73 -1.92
N SER A 168 17.27 -4.58 -1.81
CA SER A 168 18.11 -5.35 -0.90
C SER A 168 18.09 -4.87 0.56
N SER A 169 17.32 -3.84 0.90
CA SER A 169 17.29 -3.27 2.26
C SER A 169 16.38 -4.01 3.24
N PHE A 170 15.58 -4.95 2.75
CA PHE A 170 14.66 -5.79 3.53
C PHE A 170 14.50 -7.17 2.86
N LYS A 171 13.82 -8.09 3.55
CA LYS A 171 13.43 -9.40 2.98
C LYS A 171 11.97 -9.34 2.48
N ALA A 172 11.68 -10.11 1.42
CA ALA A 172 10.37 -10.21 0.80
C ALA A 172 10.06 -11.66 0.43
#